data_e967ce5b66d1c51ff582f211a57222bd
#
_entry.id   e967ce5b66d1c51ff582f211a57222bd
#
_cell.length_a   1.000
_cell.length_b   1.000
_cell.length_c   1.000
_cell.angle_alpha   90.00
_cell.angle_beta   90.00
_cell.angle_gamma   90.00
#
_symmetry.space_group_name_H-M   'P 1'
#
loop_
_entity.id
_entity.type
_entity.pdbx_description
1 polymer ?
#
loop_
_entity_poly.entity_id
_entity_poly.type
_entity_poly.pdbx_seq_one_letter_code
_entity_poly.pdbx_strand_id
1 'polypeptide(L)'
;SELLADEEPNIRWDAAIALAKMGEISSAPIIENLMDRSYLTTFPELDPKEVNKVILTAIETSSLMKYDRFEPKLVLLAESDENLKVRDAAIKMLKKSYNRII
;
A
#
# COMPACT_ATOMS: atom_id res chain seq x y z
N SER A 1 -10.75 -8.26 12.70
CA SER A 1 -11.77 -8.74 11.79
C SER A 1 -11.47 -10.14 11.29
N GLU A 2 -12.45 -10.98 11.19
CA GLU A 2 -12.30 -12.34 10.65
C GLU A 2 -11.83 -12.32 9.21
N LEU A 3 -12.25 -11.34 8.43
CA LEU A 3 -11.84 -11.21 7.03
C LEU A 3 -10.35 -10.92 6.88
N LEU A 4 -9.74 -10.25 7.88
CA LEU A 4 -8.30 -9.98 7.84
C LEU A 4 -7.47 -11.24 8.10
N ALA A 5 -8.07 -12.27 8.65
CA ALA A 5 -7.41 -13.55 8.91
C ALA A 5 -7.67 -14.59 7.80
N ASP A 6 -8.40 -14.22 6.75
CA ASP A 6 -8.70 -15.12 5.64
C ASP A 6 -7.42 -15.52 4.91
N GLU A 7 -7.32 -16.80 4.55
CA GLU A 7 -6.14 -17.33 3.85
C GLU A 7 -6.06 -16.87 2.39
N GLU A 8 -7.21 -16.49 1.79
CA GLU A 8 -7.23 -15.96 0.44
C GLU A 8 -6.69 -14.54 0.42
N PRO A 9 -5.49 -14.28 -0.17
CA PRO A 9 -4.91 -12.93 -0.14
C PRO A 9 -5.84 -11.84 -0.68
N ASN A 10 -6.52 -12.10 -1.80
CA ASN A 10 -7.40 -11.11 -2.41
C ASN A 10 -8.54 -10.69 -1.47
N ILE A 11 -9.15 -11.65 -0.78
CA ILE A 11 -10.24 -11.37 0.17
C ILE A 11 -9.69 -10.57 1.36
N ARG A 12 -8.54 -10.96 1.89
CA ARG A 12 -7.90 -10.27 3.01
C ARG A 12 -7.54 -8.83 2.64
N TRP A 13 -7.00 -8.63 1.44
CA TRP A 13 -6.59 -7.30 0.98
C TRP A 13 -7.79 -6.40 0.72
N ASP A 14 -8.84 -6.94 0.09
CA ASP A 14 -10.08 -6.18 -0.14
C ASP A 14 -10.71 -5.76 1.19
N ALA A 15 -10.73 -6.65 2.17
CA ALA A 15 -11.23 -6.35 3.51
C ALA A 15 -10.40 -5.25 4.19
N ALA A 16 -9.07 -5.33 4.06
CA ALA A 16 -8.17 -4.32 4.64
C ALA A 16 -8.39 -2.96 4.00
N ILE A 17 -8.54 -2.91 2.68
CA ILE A 17 -8.81 -1.66 1.95
C ILE A 17 -10.15 -1.06 2.39
N ALA A 18 -11.17 -1.90 2.50
CA ALA A 18 -12.49 -1.44 2.95
C ALA A 18 -12.44 -0.87 4.36
N LEU A 19 -11.75 -1.54 5.28
CA LEU A 19 -11.58 -1.05 6.66
C LEU A 19 -10.78 0.25 6.70
N ALA A 20 -9.75 0.36 5.87
CA ALA A 20 -8.95 1.57 5.78
C ALA A 20 -9.78 2.75 5.32
N LYS A 21 -10.69 2.55 4.37
CA LYS A 21 -11.61 3.59 3.90
C LYS A 21 -12.56 4.05 4.99
N MET A 22 -12.77 3.22 6.01
CA MET A 22 -13.57 3.55 7.19
C MET A 22 -12.72 4.13 8.33
N GLY A 23 -11.42 4.30 8.11
CA GLY A 23 -10.49 4.82 9.11
C GLY A 23 -10.05 3.81 10.16
N GLU A 24 -10.27 2.52 9.93
CA GLU A 24 -9.91 1.47 10.89
C GLU A 24 -8.41 1.20 10.87
N ILE A 25 -7.72 1.65 11.92
CA ILE A 25 -6.26 1.53 12.03
C ILE A 25 -5.79 0.07 12.10
N SER A 26 -6.65 -0.86 12.48
CA SER A 26 -6.32 -2.28 12.53
C SER A 26 -5.93 -2.85 11.15
N SER A 27 -6.32 -2.18 10.07
CA SER A 27 -5.95 -2.58 8.71
C SER A 27 -4.56 -2.10 8.30
N ALA A 28 -3.96 -1.17 9.04
CA ALA A 28 -2.71 -0.51 8.64
C ALA A 28 -1.55 -1.47 8.37
N PRO A 29 -1.29 -2.50 9.20
CA PRO A 29 -0.19 -3.43 8.90
C PRO A 29 -0.35 -4.15 7.57
N ILE A 30 -1.58 -4.46 7.17
CA ILE A 30 -1.84 -5.11 5.88
C ILE A 30 -1.59 -4.13 4.74
N ILE A 31 -2.08 -2.89 4.88
CA ILE A 31 -1.84 -1.85 3.87
C ILE A 31 -0.34 -1.58 3.72
N GLU A 32 0.41 -1.58 4.82
CA GLU A 32 1.87 -1.44 4.78
C GLU A 32 2.51 -2.53 3.90
N ASN A 33 2.08 -3.78 4.07
CA ASN A 33 2.59 -4.88 3.26
C ASN A 33 2.24 -4.72 1.78
N LEU A 34 1.08 -4.15 1.46
CA LEU A 34 0.67 -3.92 0.08
C LEU A 34 1.49 -2.83 -0.62
N MET A 35 2.28 -2.06 0.13
CA MET A 35 3.21 -1.10 -0.43
C MET A 35 4.62 -1.67 -0.60
N ASP A 36 4.77 -2.98 -0.41
CA ASP A 36 6.05 -3.66 -0.51
C ASP A 36 6.05 -4.59 -1.74
N ARG A 37 6.76 -4.17 -2.78
CA ARG A 37 6.83 -4.96 -4.03
C ARG A 37 7.44 -6.34 -3.78
N SER A 38 8.45 -6.43 -2.93
CA SER A 38 9.07 -7.71 -2.60
C SER A 38 8.08 -8.70 -2.00
N TYR A 39 7.19 -8.20 -1.15
CA TYR A 39 6.14 -9.04 -0.57
C TYR A 39 5.17 -9.52 -1.64
N LEU A 40 4.70 -8.60 -2.48
CA LEU A 40 3.70 -8.93 -3.51
C LEU A 40 4.24 -9.90 -4.55
N THR A 41 5.50 -9.81 -4.89
CA THR A 41 6.10 -10.71 -5.88
C THR A 41 6.29 -12.14 -5.37
N THR A 42 6.02 -12.41 -4.09
CA THR A 42 6.00 -13.79 -3.58
C THR A 42 4.71 -14.54 -3.95
N PHE A 43 3.72 -13.84 -4.50
CA PHE A 43 2.44 -14.45 -4.90
C PHE A 43 2.45 -14.70 -6.42
N PRO A 44 2.62 -15.97 -6.85
CA PRO A 44 2.77 -16.28 -8.28
C PRO A 44 1.52 -15.99 -9.10
N GLU A 45 0.34 -15.90 -8.48
CA GLU A 45 -0.91 -15.58 -9.15
C GLU A 45 -1.04 -14.11 -9.54
N LEU A 46 -0.17 -13.23 -9.02
CA LEU A 46 -0.19 -11.81 -9.37
C LEU A 46 0.75 -11.54 -10.54
N ASP A 47 0.23 -11.01 -11.64
CA ASP A 47 1.08 -10.56 -12.73
C ASP A 47 1.64 -9.16 -12.41
N PRO A 48 2.65 -8.67 -13.17
CA PRO A 48 3.25 -7.38 -12.90
C PRO A 48 2.26 -6.20 -12.90
N LYS A 49 1.24 -6.25 -13.75
CA LYS A 49 0.22 -5.19 -13.80
C LYS A 49 -0.63 -5.21 -12.55
N GLU A 50 -0.96 -6.39 -12.05
CA GLU A 50 -1.73 -6.51 -10.81
C GLU A 50 -0.93 -6.03 -9.61
N VAL A 51 0.37 -6.35 -9.56
CA VAL A 51 1.26 -5.86 -8.50
C VAL A 51 1.29 -4.34 -8.49
N ASN A 52 1.47 -3.71 -9.65
CA ASN A 52 1.48 -2.26 -9.75
C ASN A 52 0.16 -1.65 -9.27
N LYS A 53 -0.96 -2.26 -9.67
CA LYS A 53 -2.29 -1.79 -9.28
C LYS A 53 -2.50 -1.87 -7.77
N VAL A 54 -2.09 -2.97 -7.16
CA VAL A 54 -2.20 -3.16 -5.70
C VAL A 54 -1.40 -2.09 -4.96
N ILE A 55 -0.16 -1.85 -5.40
CA ILE A 55 0.69 -0.84 -4.76
C ILE A 55 0.06 0.56 -4.88
N LEU A 56 -0.42 0.92 -6.07
CA LEU A 56 -1.06 2.22 -6.28
C LEU A 56 -2.29 2.39 -5.40
N THR A 57 -3.11 1.34 -5.28
CA THR A 57 -4.29 1.36 -4.40
C THR A 57 -3.88 1.53 -2.94
N ALA A 58 -2.82 0.83 -2.52
CA ALA A 58 -2.33 0.93 -1.15
C ALA A 58 -1.80 2.33 -0.83
N ILE A 59 -1.08 2.96 -1.75
CA ILE A 59 -0.60 4.34 -1.59
C ILE A 59 -1.79 5.28 -1.37
N GLU A 60 -2.79 5.17 -2.23
CA GLU A 60 -4.00 5.98 -2.16
C GLU A 60 -4.72 5.77 -0.83
N THR A 61 -4.88 4.52 -0.43
CA THR A 61 -5.57 4.14 0.81
C THR A 61 -4.81 4.60 2.05
N SER A 62 -3.47 4.63 2.00
CA SER A 62 -2.66 5.06 3.13
C SER A 62 -2.92 6.51 3.55
N SER A 63 -3.44 7.33 2.63
CA SER A 63 -3.76 8.74 2.94
C SER A 63 -4.94 8.86 3.90
N LEU A 64 -5.71 7.80 4.09
CA LEU A 64 -6.93 7.82 4.90
C LEU A 64 -6.66 7.55 6.38
N MET A 65 -5.42 7.19 6.73
CA MET A 65 -5.04 6.86 8.09
C MET A 65 -3.70 7.50 8.45
N LYS A 66 -3.52 7.82 9.74
CA LYS A 66 -2.22 8.24 10.25
C LYS A 66 -1.53 7.02 10.85
N TYR A 67 -0.45 6.59 10.20
CA TYR A 67 0.30 5.42 10.61
C TYR A 67 1.76 5.64 10.22
N ASP A 68 2.62 5.79 11.21
CA ASP A 68 4.01 6.22 11.02
C ASP A 68 4.81 5.32 10.07
N ARG A 69 4.46 4.05 10.01
CA ARG A 69 5.21 3.08 9.20
C ARG A 69 4.92 3.21 7.71
N PHE A 70 3.91 3.96 7.30
CA PHE A 70 3.66 4.21 5.89
C PHE A 70 4.74 5.10 5.27
N GLU A 71 5.23 6.09 6.02
CA GLU A 71 6.20 7.05 5.50
C GLU A 71 7.47 6.38 4.97
N PRO A 72 8.17 5.49 5.73
CA PRO A 72 9.35 4.83 5.19
C PRO A 72 9.06 3.96 3.96
N LYS A 73 7.89 3.34 3.90
CA LYS A 73 7.50 2.56 2.72
C LYS A 73 7.31 3.46 1.51
N LEU A 74 6.67 4.61 1.69
CA LEU A 74 6.47 5.58 0.62
C LEU A 74 7.82 6.15 0.13
N VAL A 75 8.74 6.43 1.04
CA VAL A 75 10.08 6.90 0.68
C VAL A 75 10.80 5.87 -0.18
N LEU A 76 10.75 4.61 0.20
CA LEU A 76 11.37 3.54 -0.56
C LEU A 76 10.79 3.43 -1.97
N LEU A 77 9.46 3.49 -2.09
CA LEU A 77 8.79 3.46 -3.39
C LEU A 77 9.15 4.68 -4.23
N ALA A 78 9.18 5.86 -3.63
CA ALA A 78 9.49 7.10 -4.33
C ALA A 78 10.91 7.11 -4.88
N GLU A 79 11.86 6.53 -4.15
CA GLU A 79 13.28 6.56 -4.52
C GLU A 79 13.69 5.44 -5.47
N SER A 80 13.11 4.25 -5.32
CA SER A 80 13.68 3.07 -5.97
C SER A 80 12.70 2.11 -6.63
N ASP A 81 11.39 2.38 -6.61
CA ASP A 81 10.47 1.46 -7.24
C ASP A 81 10.71 1.41 -8.76
N GLU A 82 10.56 0.22 -9.33
CA GLU A 82 10.80 0.00 -10.76
C GLU A 82 9.74 0.63 -11.68
N ASN A 83 8.54 0.89 -11.15
CA ASN A 83 7.44 1.44 -11.94
C ASN A 83 7.35 2.96 -11.75
N LEU A 84 7.40 3.71 -12.86
CA LEU A 84 7.38 5.16 -12.81
C LEU A 84 6.11 5.72 -12.20
N LYS A 85 4.96 5.13 -12.49
CA LYS A 85 3.68 5.59 -11.93
C LYS A 85 3.64 5.40 -10.42
N VAL A 86 4.20 4.29 -9.93
CA VAL A 86 4.29 4.02 -8.50
C VAL A 86 5.20 5.04 -7.83
N ARG A 87 6.38 5.30 -8.41
CA ARG A 87 7.29 6.32 -7.88
C ARG A 87 6.62 7.67 -7.79
N ASP A 88 5.94 8.07 -8.85
CA ASP A 88 5.27 9.37 -8.92
C ASP A 88 4.15 9.48 -7.87
N ALA A 89 3.35 8.44 -7.72
CA ALA A 89 2.28 8.40 -6.74
C ALA A 89 2.82 8.52 -5.31
N ALA A 90 3.93 7.82 -5.02
CA ALA A 90 4.56 7.88 -3.71
C ALA A 90 5.12 9.28 -3.42
N ILE A 91 5.77 9.91 -4.42
CA ILE A 91 6.28 11.27 -4.30
C ILE A 91 5.14 12.24 -3.98
N LYS A 92 4.05 12.16 -4.73
CA LYS A 92 2.88 13.03 -4.52
C LYS A 92 2.28 12.84 -3.13
N MET A 93 2.19 11.59 -2.68
CA MET A 93 1.66 11.30 -1.34
C MET A 93 2.55 11.86 -0.23
N LEU A 94 3.88 11.75 -0.38
CA LEU A 94 4.83 12.29 0.59
C LEU A 94 4.72 13.80 0.67
N LYS A 95 4.56 14.49 -0.45
CA LYS A 95 4.38 15.94 -0.46
C LYS A 95 3.07 16.35 0.19
N LYS A 96 1.99 15.63 -0.13
CA LYS A 96 0.64 15.97 0.32
C LYS A 96 0.41 15.65 1.79
N SER A 97 0.80 14.44 2.22
CA SER A 97 0.44 13.92 3.55
C SER A 97 1.53 14.08 4.59
N TYR A 98 2.79 14.16 4.15
CA TYR A 98 3.95 14.19 5.06
C TYR A 98 4.79 15.46 4.87
N ASN A 99 4.34 16.35 4.01
CA ASN A 99 5.01 17.63 3.75
C ASN A 99 6.49 17.48 3.41
N ARG A 100 6.83 16.43 2.69
CA ARG A 100 8.20 16.16 2.25
C ARG A 100 8.46 16.73 0.88
N ILE A 101 9.69 17.20 0.69
CA ILE A 101 10.19 17.64 -0.62
C ILE A 101 11.19 16.58 -1.10
N ILE A 102 10.90 16.00 -2.25
CA ILE A 102 11.75 14.97 -2.84
C ILE A 102 12.27 15.44 -4.19
#